data_08f2673135496962670d15485862e29a
#
_entry.id   08f2673135496962670d15485862e29a
#
_cell.length_a   1.000
_cell.length_b   1.000
_cell.length_c   1.000
_cell.angle_alpha   90.00
_cell.angle_beta   90.00
_cell.angle_gamma   90.00
#
_symmetry.space_group_name_H-M   'P 1'
#
loop_
_entity.id
_entity.type
_entity.pdbx_description
1 polymer ?
#
loop_
_entity_poly.entity_id
_entity_poly.type
_entity_poly.pdbx_seq_one_letter_code
_entity_poly.pdbx_strand_id
1 'polypeptide(L)'
;ISASIIVQLMSTVVPSLEALKKEGEQGKRKINQYTRQGTLFLALVQAIGMCAGLIGQGITLTSGLAFYVPAVTSLVAGTMFLMWLGEQITERGVGNGISMIIFAGIVAGLPNLIMQSFTSIDSGQSSLIGLAIFGLLSLGVLTAIVFIEKAQRRIAVNYAQKQQGRRVFTAQQTHLPRSEEHT
;
A
#
# COMPACT_ATOMS: atom_id res chain seq x y z
N ILE A 1 -2.30 3.97 -5.44
CA ILE A 1 -2.86 3.16 -4.32
C ILE A 1 -4.37 3.30 -4.27
N SER A 2 -4.92 4.53 -4.15
CA SER A 2 -6.37 4.76 -4.08
C SER A 2 -7.12 4.13 -5.27
N ALA A 3 -6.62 4.31 -6.50
CA ALA A 3 -7.19 3.70 -7.70
C ALA A 3 -7.16 2.16 -7.64
N SER A 4 -6.07 1.57 -7.17
CA SER A 4 -5.95 0.11 -7.03
C SER A 4 -6.96 -0.44 -6.02
N ILE A 5 -7.15 0.23 -4.90
CA ILE A 5 -8.14 -0.14 -3.89
C ILE A 5 -9.56 -0.03 -4.45
N ILE A 6 -9.85 1.08 -5.15
CA ILE A 6 -11.17 1.29 -5.77
C ILE A 6 -11.47 0.21 -6.80
N VAL A 7 -10.53 -0.09 -7.71
CA VAL A 7 -10.72 -1.14 -8.73
C VAL A 7 -10.84 -2.52 -8.07
N GLN A 8 -10.10 -2.79 -7.00
CA GLN A 8 -10.19 -4.04 -6.26
C GLN A 8 -11.54 -4.20 -5.56
N LEU A 9 -12.08 -3.14 -4.96
CA LEU A 9 -13.42 -3.14 -4.40
C LEU A 9 -14.49 -3.26 -5.50
N MET A 10 -14.34 -2.52 -6.60
CA MET A 10 -15.24 -2.64 -7.76
C MET A 10 -15.24 -4.05 -8.35
N SER A 11 -14.11 -4.74 -8.37
CA SER A 11 -14.02 -6.13 -8.84
C SER A 11 -14.80 -7.12 -7.96
N THR A 12 -15.14 -6.74 -6.74
CA THR A 12 -15.96 -7.56 -5.83
C THR A 12 -17.47 -7.26 -5.98
N VAL A 13 -17.81 -6.01 -6.35
CA VAL A 13 -19.20 -5.54 -6.41
C VAL A 13 -19.79 -5.67 -7.83
N VAL A 14 -18.96 -5.48 -8.85
CA VAL A 14 -19.40 -5.48 -10.26
C VAL A 14 -19.19 -6.87 -10.87
N PRO A 15 -20.28 -7.61 -11.26
CA PRO A 15 -20.17 -8.98 -11.76
C PRO A 15 -19.29 -9.13 -12.99
N SER A 16 -19.24 -8.11 -13.87
CA SER A 16 -18.39 -8.11 -15.06
C SER A 16 -16.89 -8.07 -14.73
N LEU A 17 -16.49 -7.37 -13.66
CA LEU A 17 -15.11 -7.32 -13.20
C LEU A 17 -14.73 -8.59 -12.42
N GLU A 18 -15.69 -9.19 -11.72
CA GLU A 18 -15.51 -10.48 -11.06
C GLU A 18 -15.28 -11.60 -12.09
N ALA A 19 -16.01 -11.59 -13.22
CA ALA A 19 -15.79 -12.50 -14.33
C ALA A 19 -14.38 -12.35 -14.92
N LEU A 20 -13.91 -11.13 -15.12
CA LEU A 20 -12.55 -10.84 -15.57
C LEU A 20 -11.48 -11.37 -14.59
N LYS A 21 -11.74 -11.29 -13.28
CA LYS A 21 -10.83 -11.84 -12.28
C LYS A 21 -10.71 -13.36 -12.35
N LYS A 22 -11.78 -14.05 -12.79
CA LYS A 22 -11.82 -15.51 -12.98
C LYS A 22 -11.16 -15.96 -14.30
N GLU A 23 -10.97 -15.06 -15.28
CA GLU A 23 -10.30 -15.34 -16.57
C GLU A 23 -8.77 -15.54 -16.46
N GLY A 24 -8.19 -15.48 -15.24
CA GLY A 24 -6.78 -15.72 -15.00
C GLY A 24 -5.87 -14.55 -15.45
N GLU A 25 -4.76 -14.86 -16.15
CA GLU A 25 -3.76 -13.84 -16.49
C GLU A 25 -4.26 -12.76 -17.46
N GLN A 26 -5.13 -13.11 -18.39
CA GLN A 26 -5.72 -12.14 -19.32
C GLN A 26 -6.64 -11.15 -18.60
N GLY A 27 -7.41 -11.64 -17.63
CA GLY A 27 -8.24 -10.81 -16.78
C GLY A 27 -7.43 -9.86 -15.89
N LYS A 28 -6.32 -10.33 -15.30
CA LYS A 28 -5.38 -9.50 -14.53
C LYS A 28 -4.82 -8.35 -15.38
N ARG A 29 -4.44 -8.59 -16.62
CA ARG A 29 -3.94 -7.53 -17.53
C ARG A 29 -5.00 -6.45 -17.79
N LYS A 30 -6.25 -6.83 -18.01
CA LYS A 30 -7.35 -5.88 -18.19
C LYS A 30 -7.63 -5.08 -16.92
N ILE A 31 -7.63 -5.72 -15.75
CA ILE A 31 -7.79 -5.04 -14.46
C ILE A 31 -6.66 -4.03 -14.24
N ASN A 32 -5.41 -4.37 -14.55
CA ASN A 32 -4.28 -3.45 -14.48
C ASN A 32 -4.45 -2.25 -15.43
N GLN A 33 -4.98 -2.45 -16.65
CA GLN A 33 -5.30 -1.34 -17.55
C GLN A 33 -6.35 -0.39 -16.97
N TYR A 34 -7.43 -0.93 -16.38
CA TYR A 34 -8.43 -0.10 -15.70
C TYR A 34 -7.85 0.64 -14.49
N THR A 35 -6.97 0.00 -13.73
CA THR A 35 -6.25 0.63 -12.64
C THR A 35 -5.38 1.78 -13.13
N ARG A 36 -4.66 1.61 -14.23
CA ARG A 36 -3.84 2.67 -14.85
C ARG A 36 -4.69 3.87 -15.30
N GLN A 37 -5.79 3.61 -15.99
CA GLN A 37 -6.71 4.67 -16.42
C GLN A 37 -7.35 5.38 -15.24
N GLY A 38 -7.78 4.63 -14.21
CA GLY A 38 -8.31 5.20 -12.97
C GLY A 38 -7.28 6.03 -12.22
N THR A 39 -6.03 5.59 -12.19
CA THR A 39 -4.93 6.36 -11.56
C THR A 39 -4.67 7.66 -12.30
N LEU A 40 -4.66 7.65 -13.65
CA LEU A 40 -4.49 8.85 -14.45
C LEU A 40 -5.60 9.87 -14.16
N PHE A 41 -6.84 9.44 -14.13
CA PHE A 41 -7.99 10.30 -13.85
C PHE A 41 -7.93 10.89 -12.44
N LEU A 42 -7.68 10.06 -11.43
CA LEU A 42 -7.55 10.51 -10.05
C LEU A 42 -6.35 11.44 -9.85
N ALA A 43 -5.22 11.13 -10.47
CA ALA A 43 -4.03 11.97 -10.41
C ALA A 43 -4.30 13.36 -11.00
N LEU A 44 -5.04 13.42 -12.11
CA LEU A 44 -5.40 14.69 -12.76
C LEU A 44 -6.32 15.53 -11.88
N VAL A 45 -7.38 14.93 -11.34
CA VAL A 45 -8.30 15.62 -10.42
C VAL A 45 -7.55 16.11 -9.16
N GLN A 46 -6.72 15.27 -8.58
CA GLN A 46 -5.95 15.59 -7.38
C GLN A 46 -4.89 16.67 -7.65
N ALA A 47 -4.21 16.62 -8.80
CA ALA A 47 -3.23 17.63 -9.20
C ALA A 47 -3.88 19.01 -9.38
N ILE A 48 -5.06 19.08 -10.01
CA ILE A 48 -5.82 20.35 -10.16
C ILE A 48 -6.21 20.89 -8.78
N GLY A 49 -6.74 20.03 -7.89
CA GLY A 49 -7.10 20.43 -6.53
C GLY A 49 -5.91 20.95 -5.73
N MET A 50 -4.75 20.30 -5.85
CA MET A 50 -3.53 20.72 -5.19
C MET A 50 -3.01 22.06 -5.71
N CYS A 51 -3.02 22.27 -7.03
CA CYS A 51 -2.63 23.54 -7.66
C CYS A 51 -3.58 24.68 -7.24
N ALA A 52 -4.89 24.42 -7.18
CA ALA A 52 -5.86 25.39 -6.68
C ALA A 52 -5.59 25.79 -5.22
N GLY A 53 -5.26 24.82 -4.37
CA GLY A 53 -4.89 25.05 -2.98
C GLY A 53 -3.62 25.90 -2.83
N LEU A 54 -2.60 25.65 -3.64
CA LEU A 54 -1.35 26.43 -3.63
C LEU A 54 -1.55 27.89 -4.06
N ILE A 55 -2.38 28.11 -5.09
CA ILE A 55 -2.74 29.47 -5.53
C ILE A 55 -3.55 30.19 -4.44
N GLY A 56 -4.49 29.49 -3.80
CA GLY A 56 -5.31 30.05 -2.72
C GLY A 56 -4.50 30.49 -1.49
N GLN A 57 -3.34 29.85 -1.26
CA GLN A 57 -2.39 30.23 -0.19
C GLN A 57 -1.41 31.33 -0.60
N GLY A 58 -1.45 31.81 -1.85
CA GLY A 58 -0.57 32.88 -2.34
C GLY A 58 0.92 32.49 -2.44
N ILE A 59 1.23 31.19 -2.47
CA ILE A 59 2.61 30.69 -2.52
C ILE A 59 3.17 30.71 -3.94
N THR A 60 2.30 30.89 -4.94
CA THR A 60 2.69 30.83 -6.35
C THR A 60 3.09 32.21 -6.89
N LEU A 61 4.24 32.27 -7.54
CA LEU A 61 4.73 33.50 -8.21
C LEU A 61 3.92 33.86 -9.46
N THR A 62 3.31 32.85 -10.09
CA THR A 62 2.54 33.01 -11.33
C THR A 62 1.16 32.39 -11.12
N SER A 63 0.12 33.09 -11.53
CA SER A 63 -1.27 32.60 -11.47
C SER A 63 -1.81 32.31 -12.87
N GLY A 64 -2.83 31.45 -12.94
CA GLY A 64 -3.51 31.12 -14.18
C GLY A 64 -2.93 29.91 -14.92
N LEU A 65 -3.27 29.80 -16.21
CA LEU A 65 -2.91 28.65 -17.04
C LEU A 65 -1.39 28.39 -17.14
N ALA A 66 -0.59 29.45 -17.06
CA ALA A 66 0.87 29.34 -17.11
C ALA A 66 1.45 28.55 -15.92
N PHE A 67 0.78 28.55 -14.78
CA PHE A 67 1.12 27.73 -13.62
C PHE A 67 0.45 26.35 -13.68
N TYR A 68 -0.85 26.29 -14.00
CA TYR A 68 -1.62 25.04 -13.97
C TYR A 68 -1.07 24.00 -14.94
N VAL A 69 -0.78 24.39 -16.18
CA VAL A 69 -0.33 23.42 -17.21
C VAL A 69 0.95 22.70 -16.82
N PRO A 70 2.07 23.39 -16.51
CA PRO A 70 3.31 22.70 -16.13
C PRO A 70 3.19 21.99 -14.78
N ALA A 71 2.47 22.53 -13.80
CA ALA A 71 2.32 21.91 -12.50
C ALA A 71 1.49 20.62 -12.56
N VAL A 72 0.33 20.65 -13.23
CA VAL A 72 -0.53 19.47 -13.38
C VAL A 72 0.16 18.39 -14.21
N THR A 73 0.79 18.75 -15.34
CA THR A 73 1.51 17.77 -16.17
C THR A 73 2.67 17.14 -15.42
N SER A 74 3.42 17.91 -14.65
CA SER A 74 4.53 17.41 -13.84
C SER A 74 4.07 16.44 -12.74
N LEU A 75 3.02 16.79 -12.01
CA LEU A 75 2.45 15.93 -10.96
C LEU A 75 1.87 14.63 -11.52
N VAL A 76 1.14 14.72 -12.64
CA VAL A 76 0.57 13.54 -13.30
C VAL A 76 1.68 12.66 -13.88
N ALA A 77 2.67 13.24 -14.55
CA ALA A 77 3.82 12.50 -15.09
C ALA A 77 4.61 11.79 -13.97
N GLY A 78 4.86 12.48 -12.85
CA GLY A 78 5.51 11.89 -11.68
C GLY A 78 4.72 10.73 -11.09
N THR A 79 3.41 10.87 -10.97
CA THR A 79 2.52 9.80 -10.47
C THR A 79 2.53 8.59 -11.39
N MET A 80 2.46 8.80 -12.70
CA MET A 80 2.49 7.72 -13.68
C MET A 80 3.85 7.02 -13.73
N PHE A 81 4.93 7.78 -13.58
CA PHE A 81 6.28 7.23 -13.48
C PHE A 81 6.45 6.35 -12.25
N LEU A 82 5.99 6.80 -11.08
CA LEU A 82 6.04 6.01 -9.85
C LEU A 82 5.17 4.74 -9.93
N MET A 83 4.02 4.84 -10.59
CA MET A 83 3.17 3.67 -10.83
C MET A 83 3.88 2.65 -11.72
N TRP A 84 4.46 3.08 -12.83
CA TRP A 84 5.25 2.22 -13.72
C TRP A 84 6.44 1.59 -12.99
N LEU A 85 7.15 2.37 -12.18
CA LEU A 85 8.27 1.87 -11.38
C LEU A 85 7.80 0.79 -10.38
N GLY A 86 6.68 1.02 -9.71
CA GLY A 86 6.07 0.05 -8.80
C GLY A 86 5.69 -1.26 -9.49
N GLU A 87 5.17 -1.19 -10.72
CA GLU A 87 4.89 -2.37 -11.55
C GLU A 87 6.17 -3.13 -11.91
N GLN A 88 7.23 -2.41 -12.31
CA GLN A 88 8.52 -3.04 -12.63
C GLN A 88 9.15 -3.74 -11.41
N ILE A 89 9.05 -3.13 -10.24
CA ILE A 89 9.54 -3.76 -8.99
C ILE A 89 8.71 -5.01 -8.68
N THR A 90 7.39 -4.98 -8.88
CA THR A 90 6.52 -6.14 -8.65
C THR A 90 6.79 -7.29 -9.63
N GLU A 91 7.04 -6.97 -10.91
CA GLU A 91 7.27 -7.98 -11.95
C GLU A 91 8.67 -8.62 -11.88
N ARG A 92 9.69 -7.86 -11.48
CA ARG A 92 11.10 -8.28 -11.52
C ARG A 92 11.76 -8.34 -10.15
N GLY A 93 11.11 -7.86 -9.12
CA GLY A 93 11.63 -7.78 -7.75
C GLY A 93 10.94 -8.75 -6.81
N VAL A 94 11.01 -8.43 -5.53
CA VAL A 94 10.43 -9.22 -4.44
C VAL A 94 9.26 -8.46 -3.81
N GLY A 95 8.09 -9.07 -3.77
CA GLY A 95 6.91 -8.53 -3.11
C GLY A 95 6.16 -7.48 -3.93
N ASN A 96 5.37 -6.66 -3.26
CA ASN A 96 4.57 -5.60 -3.89
C ASN A 96 5.39 -4.33 -4.06
N GLY A 97 5.70 -3.95 -5.31
CA GLY A 97 6.54 -2.78 -5.62
C GLY A 97 5.95 -1.45 -5.17
N ILE A 98 4.62 -1.31 -5.15
CA ILE A 98 3.95 -0.10 -4.66
C ILE A 98 4.20 0.06 -3.16
N SER A 99 4.07 -1.02 -2.39
CA SER A 99 4.37 -1.02 -0.95
C SER A 99 5.83 -0.68 -0.67
N MET A 100 6.76 -1.15 -1.50
CA MET A 100 8.19 -0.83 -1.39
C MET A 100 8.46 0.65 -1.64
N ILE A 101 7.80 1.27 -2.61
CA ILE A 101 7.94 2.71 -2.89
C ILE A 101 7.41 3.55 -1.72
N ILE A 102 6.26 3.15 -1.13
CA ILE A 102 5.70 3.83 0.05
C ILE A 102 6.67 3.72 1.22
N PHE A 103 7.16 2.51 1.48
CA PHE A 103 8.13 2.25 2.54
C PHE A 103 9.39 3.11 2.36
N ALA A 104 9.95 3.15 1.15
CA ALA A 104 11.11 3.97 0.84
C ALA A 104 10.84 5.46 1.08
N GLY A 105 9.64 5.97 0.71
CA GLY A 105 9.24 7.34 0.95
C GLY A 105 9.14 7.69 2.43
N ILE A 106 8.57 6.78 3.24
CA ILE A 106 8.50 6.96 4.70
C ILE A 106 9.91 6.96 5.32
N VAL A 107 10.75 5.99 4.95
CA VAL A 107 12.12 5.89 5.48
C VAL A 107 12.96 7.10 5.08
N ALA A 108 12.84 7.59 3.85
CA ALA A 108 13.54 8.79 3.39
C ALA A 108 13.14 10.06 4.17
N GLY A 109 11.92 10.12 4.69
CA GLY A 109 11.44 11.22 5.54
C GLY A 109 11.92 11.16 6.99
N LEU A 110 12.29 9.98 7.51
CA LEU A 110 12.65 9.79 8.92
C LEU A 110 13.83 10.67 9.40
N PRO A 111 14.94 10.83 8.66
CA PRO A 111 16.04 11.68 9.10
C PRO A 111 15.61 13.12 9.35
N ASN A 112 14.79 13.68 8.45
CA ASN A 112 14.28 15.04 8.57
C ASN A 112 13.33 15.19 9.78
N LEU A 113 12.47 14.21 10.02
CA LEU A 113 11.58 14.20 11.19
C LEU A 113 12.38 14.16 12.50
N ILE A 114 13.43 13.35 12.56
CA ILE A 114 14.32 13.25 13.71
C ILE A 114 15.02 14.59 13.97
N MET A 115 15.61 15.19 12.92
CA MET A 115 16.28 16.49 13.02
C MET A 115 15.32 17.60 13.49
N GLN A 116 14.11 17.66 12.93
CA GLN A 116 13.08 18.62 13.35
C GLN A 116 12.66 18.41 14.80
N SER A 117 12.58 17.15 15.25
CA SER A 117 12.24 16.85 16.63
C SER A 117 13.30 17.35 17.60
N PHE A 118 14.59 17.21 17.29
CA PHE A 118 15.66 17.74 18.09
C PHE A 118 15.67 19.27 18.11
N THR A 119 15.51 19.92 16.97
CA THR A 119 15.45 21.40 16.91
C THR A 119 14.22 21.96 17.65
N SER A 120 13.10 21.22 17.67
CA SER A 120 11.91 21.61 18.45
C SER A 120 12.13 21.52 19.94
N ILE A 121 12.98 20.61 20.42
CA ILE A 121 13.38 20.53 21.84
C ILE A 121 14.30 21.69 22.21
N ASP A 122 15.29 21.99 21.39
CA ASP A 122 16.22 23.11 21.62
C ASP A 122 15.51 24.46 21.63
N SER A 123 14.47 24.63 20.83
CA SER A 123 13.63 25.84 20.80
C SER A 123 12.57 25.91 21.92
N GLY A 124 12.49 24.90 22.80
CA GLY A 124 11.55 24.83 23.91
C GLY A 124 10.08 24.56 23.50
N GLN A 125 9.82 24.23 22.23
CA GLN A 125 8.48 23.94 21.74
C GLN A 125 8.00 22.53 22.07
N SER A 126 8.93 21.61 22.32
CA SER A 126 8.62 20.22 22.64
C SER A 126 9.40 19.73 23.87
N SER A 127 8.76 18.92 24.68
CA SER A 127 9.41 18.27 25.83
C SER A 127 10.14 16.99 25.39
N LEU A 128 11.35 16.79 25.90
CA LEU A 128 12.10 15.53 25.70
C LEU A 128 11.28 14.31 26.12
N ILE A 129 10.51 14.44 27.22
CA ILE A 129 9.62 13.39 27.73
C ILE A 129 8.51 13.09 26.71
N GLY A 130 7.94 14.12 26.08
CA GLY A 130 6.92 13.96 25.04
C GLY A 130 7.45 13.20 23.83
N LEU A 131 8.67 13.50 23.38
CA LEU A 131 9.32 12.79 22.30
C LEU A 131 9.60 11.32 22.64
N ALA A 132 10.05 11.05 23.87
CA ALA A 132 10.30 9.69 24.33
C ALA A 132 9.01 8.85 24.39
N ILE A 133 7.92 9.44 24.91
CA ILE A 133 6.60 8.79 24.95
C ILE A 133 6.09 8.50 23.55
N PHE A 134 6.21 9.46 22.62
CA PHE A 134 5.81 9.28 21.22
C PHE A 134 6.61 8.18 20.53
N GLY A 135 7.92 8.14 20.72
CA GLY A 135 8.78 7.09 20.19
C GLY A 135 8.42 5.69 20.72
N LEU A 136 8.18 5.58 22.02
CA LEU A 136 7.80 4.33 22.68
C LEU A 136 6.42 3.85 22.20
N LEU A 137 5.47 4.77 22.04
CA LEU A 137 4.13 4.47 21.53
C LEU A 137 4.19 4.02 20.08
N SER A 138 4.99 4.70 19.23
CA SER A 138 5.19 4.32 17.83
C SER A 138 5.80 2.92 17.69
N LEU A 139 6.80 2.59 18.52
CA LEU A 139 7.41 1.27 18.56
C LEU A 139 6.41 0.20 19.03
N GLY A 140 5.58 0.53 20.02
CA GLY A 140 4.52 -0.35 20.51
C GLY A 140 3.49 -0.66 19.44
N VAL A 141 3.04 0.34 18.68
CA VAL A 141 2.10 0.17 17.56
C VAL A 141 2.71 -0.67 16.46
N LEU A 142 3.97 -0.40 16.05
CA LEU A 142 4.68 -1.20 15.06
C LEU A 142 4.79 -2.67 15.47
N THR A 143 5.17 -2.91 16.73
CA THR A 143 5.27 -4.27 17.28
C THR A 143 3.91 -4.98 17.26
N ALA A 144 2.83 -4.29 17.63
CA ALA A 144 1.48 -4.83 17.61
C ALA A 144 1.04 -5.18 16.18
N ILE A 145 1.30 -4.31 15.20
CA ILE A 145 0.97 -4.56 13.79
C ILE A 145 1.70 -5.80 13.28
N VAL A 146 3.03 -5.89 13.51
CA VAL A 146 3.84 -7.04 13.10
C VAL A 146 3.36 -8.33 13.78
N PHE A 147 2.98 -8.26 15.05
CA PHE A 147 2.47 -9.41 15.79
C PHE A 147 1.13 -9.91 15.20
N ILE A 148 0.21 -8.99 14.88
CA ILE A 148 -1.08 -9.32 14.26
C ILE A 148 -0.88 -9.89 12.85
N GLU A 149 0.02 -9.32 12.06
CA GLU A 149 0.31 -9.77 10.70
C GLU A 149 0.92 -11.19 10.68
N LYS A 150 1.79 -11.49 11.65
CA LYS A 150 2.36 -12.84 11.82
C LYS A 150 1.40 -13.84 12.49
N ALA A 151 0.28 -13.39 13.03
CA ALA A 151 -0.70 -14.25 13.67
C ALA A 151 -1.42 -15.13 12.64
N GLN A 152 -0.94 -16.35 12.47
CA GLN A 152 -1.56 -17.36 11.62
C GLN A 152 -2.66 -18.07 12.39
N ARG A 153 -3.87 -18.05 11.85
CA ARG A 153 -4.98 -18.88 12.37
C ARG A 153 -4.74 -20.32 11.98
N ARG A 154 -4.25 -21.13 12.92
CA ARG A 154 -4.08 -22.57 12.71
C ARG A 154 -5.46 -23.25 12.80
N ILE A 155 -5.94 -23.76 11.68
CA ILE A 155 -7.14 -24.60 11.65
C ILE A 155 -6.67 -26.05 11.80
N ALA A 156 -7.02 -26.67 12.92
CA ALA A 156 -6.77 -28.09 13.12
C ALA A 156 -7.74 -28.89 12.24
N VAL A 157 -7.21 -29.57 11.24
CA VAL A 157 -8.01 -30.49 10.41
C VAL A 157 -7.81 -31.90 10.98
N ASN A 158 -8.88 -32.42 11.60
CA ASN A 158 -8.92 -33.82 12.03
C ASN A 158 -9.25 -34.68 10.80
N TYR A 159 -8.27 -35.36 10.28
CA TYR A 159 -8.52 -36.41 9.28
C TYR A 159 -9.16 -37.60 9.96
N ALA A 160 -10.27 -38.11 9.39
CA ALA A 160 -10.89 -39.34 9.85
C ALA A 160 -9.88 -40.50 9.76
N GLN A 161 -9.81 -41.31 10.82
CA GLN A 161 -8.95 -42.48 10.86
C GLN A 161 -9.34 -43.45 9.73
N LYS A 162 -8.40 -43.66 8.81
CA LYS A 162 -8.58 -44.64 7.75
C LYS A 162 -8.19 -46.02 8.30
N GLN A 163 -9.17 -46.84 8.61
CA GLN A 163 -8.94 -48.23 8.93
C GLN A 163 -8.75 -49.03 7.62
N GLN A 164 -7.56 -49.51 7.39
CA GLN A 164 -7.28 -50.43 6.29
C GLN A 164 -6.79 -51.75 6.89
N GLY A 165 -7.71 -52.69 7.04
CA GLY A 165 -7.46 -54.00 7.65
C GLY A 165 -7.14 -53.92 9.15
N ARG A 166 -6.24 -54.76 9.64
CA ARG A 166 -5.88 -54.91 11.05
C ARG A 166 -4.91 -53.88 11.61
N ARG A 167 -4.50 -52.87 10.79
CA ARG A 167 -3.61 -51.78 11.19
C ARG A 167 -4.35 -50.46 11.29
N VAL A 168 -4.38 -49.89 12.51
CA VAL A 168 -4.89 -48.56 12.82
C VAL A 168 -3.74 -47.57 12.64
N PHE A 169 -3.80 -46.73 11.63
CA PHE A 169 -2.87 -45.62 11.52
C PHE A 169 -3.39 -44.46 12.39
N THR A 170 -2.55 -44.10 13.36
CA THR A 170 -2.84 -42.94 14.24
C THR A 170 -3.00 -41.67 13.41
N ALA A 171 -4.10 -40.96 13.62
CA ALA A 171 -4.35 -39.70 12.91
C ALA A 171 -3.22 -38.71 13.23
N GLN A 172 -2.38 -38.40 12.24
CA GLN A 172 -1.44 -37.29 12.35
C GLN A 172 -2.24 -36.00 12.25
N GLN A 173 -2.18 -35.19 13.28
CA GLN A 173 -2.70 -33.82 13.25
C GLN A 173 -1.81 -33.01 12.31
N THR A 174 -2.24 -32.84 11.07
CA THR A 174 -1.55 -32.01 10.10
C THR A 174 -2.22 -30.64 10.12
N HIS A 175 -1.45 -29.60 10.41
CA HIS A 175 -1.89 -28.23 10.23
C HIS A 175 -1.81 -27.91 8.74
N LEU A 176 -2.91 -27.46 8.12
CA LEU A 176 -2.85 -26.91 6.78
C LEU A 176 -2.13 -25.56 6.89
N PRO A 177 -0.91 -25.41 6.31
CA PRO A 177 -0.35 -24.09 6.13
C PRO A 177 -1.30 -23.35 5.18
N ARG A 178 -1.71 -22.15 5.57
CA ARG A 178 -2.36 -21.23 4.64
C ARG A 178 -1.33 -21.01 3.54
N SER A 179 -1.56 -21.61 2.37
CA SER A 179 -0.80 -21.28 1.18
C SER A 179 -1.01 -19.79 0.97
N GLU A 180 0.05 -19.01 1.24
CA GLU A 180 0.12 -17.68 0.71
C GLU A 180 0.03 -17.88 -0.80
N GLU A 181 -1.09 -17.49 -1.38
CA GLU A 181 -1.19 -17.32 -2.81
C GLU A 181 -0.16 -16.24 -3.16
N HIS A 182 1.00 -16.70 -3.57
CA HIS A 182 1.98 -15.87 -4.23
C HIS A 182 1.35 -15.39 -5.53
N THR A 183 0.78 -14.20 -5.48
CA THR A 183 0.38 -13.41 -6.64
C THR A 183 1.46 -12.40 -6.93
#